data_bb366ff79c40b5c28d84766d03c7114c
#
_entry.id   bb366ff79c40b5c28d84766d03c7114c
#
_cell.length_a   1.000
_cell.length_b   1.000
_cell.length_c   1.000
_cell.angle_alpha   90.00
_cell.angle_beta   90.00
_cell.angle_gamma   90.00
#
_symmetry.space_group_name_H-M   'P 1'
#
loop_
_entity.id
_entity.type
_entity.pdbx_description
1 polymer ?
#
loop_
_entity_poly.entity_id
_entity_poly.type
_entity_poly.pdbx_seq_one_letter_code
_entity_poly.pdbx_strand_id
1 'polypeptide(L)'
;VVGISGASGAMIGVILLKALQQLGSVETHLIVTASGAVTLAQETGLDRPAIEALADVTHNIRDIGACVASGSFETQGMVIVPCSMKTLASVAHAFSDNLLTRAADVMLKERRRLILVTRETPLNLAHLRNMTQACEMGAIIMPPVPAFYTHPQSLDQIVDHLVGRILDLLQIEHHQISQRWSGLADDFSRRKSLGANANEANNRSQAAAIDRAPT
;
A
#
# COMPACT_ATOMS: atom_id res chain seq x y z
N VAL A 1 8.65 -2.24 -8.51
CA VAL A 1 9.14 -3.22 -7.51
C VAL A 1 8.33 -3.08 -6.24
N VAL A 2 7.86 -4.20 -5.67
CA VAL A 2 7.14 -4.24 -4.38
C VAL A 2 8.01 -4.98 -3.36
N GLY A 3 8.33 -4.31 -2.26
CA GLY A 3 9.05 -4.86 -1.13
C GLY A 3 8.14 -5.09 0.08
N ILE A 4 8.24 -6.22 0.76
CA ILE A 4 7.50 -6.48 2.00
C ILE A 4 8.47 -6.79 3.12
N SER A 5 8.46 -5.95 4.16
CA SER A 5 9.30 -6.14 5.33
C SER A 5 8.49 -6.46 6.60
N GLY A 6 9.15 -6.80 7.69
CA GLY A 6 8.50 -7.27 8.91
C GLY A 6 7.94 -6.16 9.78
N ALA A 7 6.86 -5.55 9.35
CA ALA A 7 6.02 -4.66 10.15
C ALA A 7 4.55 -5.03 9.94
N SER A 8 3.66 -4.67 10.87
CA SER A 8 2.22 -4.86 10.69
C SER A 8 1.71 -4.01 9.53
N GLY A 9 0.63 -4.45 8.87
CA GLY A 9 0.09 -3.84 7.65
C GLY A 9 0.49 -4.59 6.38
N ALA A 10 0.92 -5.85 6.50
CA ALA A 10 1.24 -6.71 5.36
C ALA A 10 0.05 -6.88 4.40
N MET A 11 -1.18 -6.78 4.91
CA MET A 11 -2.40 -6.79 4.10
C MET A 11 -2.41 -5.67 3.05
N ILE A 12 -1.85 -4.48 3.34
CA ILE A 12 -1.75 -3.38 2.35
C ILE A 12 -0.90 -3.83 1.15
N GLY A 13 0.22 -4.52 1.42
CA GLY A 13 1.07 -5.08 0.38
C GLY A 13 0.35 -6.13 -0.49
N VAL A 14 -0.46 -7.00 0.14
CA VAL A 14 -1.27 -8.00 -0.58
C VAL A 14 -2.31 -7.35 -1.48
N ILE A 15 -3.05 -6.36 -0.96
CA ILE A 15 -4.07 -5.64 -1.73
C ILE A 15 -3.42 -4.85 -2.89
N LEU A 16 -2.25 -4.25 -2.65
CA LEU A 16 -1.48 -3.59 -3.71
C LEU A 16 -1.08 -4.58 -4.82
N LEU A 17 -0.54 -5.76 -4.47
CA LEU A 17 -0.16 -6.77 -5.46
C LEU A 17 -1.38 -7.23 -6.29
N LYS A 18 -2.52 -7.49 -5.63
CA LYS A 18 -3.78 -7.84 -6.30
C LYS A 18 -4.24 -6.72 -7.25
N ALA A 19 -4.15 -5.47 -6.81
CA ALA A 19 -4.51 -4.31 -7.62
C ALA A 19 -3.60 -4.20 -8.87
N LEU A 20 -2.28 -4.34 -8.71
CA LEU A 20 -1.34 -4.32 -9.83
C LEU A 20 -1.60 -5.46 -10.82
N GLN A 21 -1.86 -6.67 -10.32
CA GLN A 21 -2.21 -7.83 -11.15
C GLN A 21 -3.51 -7.59 -11.94
N GLN A 22 -4.54 -7.03 -11.32
CA GLN A 22 -5.80 -6.69 -12.00
C GLN A 22 -5.65 -5.59 -13.05
N LEU A 23 -4.80 -4.60 -12.80
CA LEU A 23 -4.51 -3.53 -13.75
C LEU A 23 -3.77 -4.05 -14.99
N GLY A 24 -2.87 -5.03 -14.82
CA GLY A 24 -2.14 -5.67 -15.92
C GLY A 24 -1.29 -4.73 -16.78
N SER A 25 -1.06 -3.49 -16.31
CA SER A 25 -0.36 -2.45 -17.06
C SER A 25 1.15 -2.37 -16.76
N VAL A 26 1.62 -3.11 -15.76
CA VAL A 26 3.01 -3.12 -15.30
C VAL A 26 3.44 -4.52 -14.90
N GLU A 27 4.71 -4.86 -15.16
CA GLU A 27 5.35 -6.05 -14.62
C GLU A 27 5.73 -5.83 -13.16
N THR A 28 5.32 -6.74 -12.29
CA THR A 28 5.49 -6.62 -10.84
C THR A 28 6.62 -7.52 -10.35
N HIS A 29 7.65 -6.93 -9.73
CA HIS A 29 8.77 -7.60 -9.09
C HIS A 29 8.60 -7.59 -7.57
N LEU A 30 8.58 -8.77 -6.94
CA LEU A 30 8.35 -8.92 -5.50
C LEU A 30 9.63 -9.31 -4.76
N ILE A 31 9.89 -8.65 -3.63
CA ILE A 31 10.96 -9.00 -2.68
C ILE A 31 10.35 -9.05 -1.28
N VAL A 32 10.42 -10.22 -0.62
CA VAL A 32 9.89 -10.42 0.74
C VAL A 32 11.01 -10.76 1.70
N THR A 33 11.11 -10.03 2.82
CA THR A 33 12.07 -10.38 3.90
C THR A 33 11.56 -11.59 4.70
N ALA A 34 12.46 -12.27 5.42
CA ALA A 34 12.07 -13.38 6.29
C ALA A 34 11.01 -12.97 7.33
N SER A 35 11.22 -11.80 7.99
CA SER A 35 10.24 -11.26 8.95
C SER A 35 8.94 -10.80 8.24
N GLY A 36 9.02 -10.31 7.00
CA GLY A 36 7.85 -9.96 6.20
C GLY A 36 6.99 -11.20 5.90
N ALA A 37 7.59 -12.33 5.56
CA ALA A 37 6.87 -13.58 5.34
C ALA A 37 6.13 -14.05 6.60
N VAL A 38 6.76 -13.94 7.79
CA VAL A 38 6.11 -14.26 9.08
C VAL A 38 4.90 -13.37 9.33
N THR A 39 5.06 -12.04 9.16
CA THR A 39 3.97 -11.08 9.36
C THR A 39 2.83 -11.30 8.37
N LEU A 40 3.14 -11.56 7.09
CA LEU A 40 2.16 -11.91 6.06
C LEU A 40 1.31 -13.10 6.47
N ALA A 41 1.95 -14.22 6.83
CA ALA A 41 1.23 -15.43 7.25
C ALA A 41 0.33 -15.17 8.46
N GLN A 42 0.82 -14.40 9.44
CA GLN A 42 0.07 -14.08 10.66
C GLN A 42 -1.14 -13.18 10.39
N GLU A 43 -1.01 -12.17 9.54
CA GLU A 43 -2.06 -11.17 9.31
C GLU A 43 -3.08 -11.58 8.24
N THR A 44 -2.65 -12.36 7.24
CA THR A 44 -3.48 -12.65 6.07
C THR A 44 -3.82 -14.13 5.90
N GLY A 45 -3.17 -15.01 6.65
CA GLY A 45 -3.28 -16.47 6.48
C GLY A 45 -2.69 -16.99 5.17
N LEU A 46 -2.11 -16.12 4.33
CA LEU A 46 -1.49 -16.53 3.08
C LEU A 46 -0.08 -17.06 3.32
N ASP A 47 0.23 -18.17 2.71
CA ASP A 47 1.58 -18.71 2.68
C ASP A 47 2.45 -18.02 1.62
N ARG A 48 3.73 -18.32 1.64
CA ARG A 48 4.69 -17.72 0.71
C ARG A 48 4.35 -18.00 -0.77
N PRO A 49 4.01 -19.22 -1.21
CA PRO A 49 3.61 -19.47 -2.58
C PRO A 49 2.40 -18.66 -3.04
N ALA A 50 1.39 -18.49 -2.17
CA ALA A 50 0.19 -17.71 -2.48
C ALA A 50 0.50 -16.23 -2.70
N ILE A 51 1.45 -15.66 -1.95
CA ILE A 51 1.91 -14.27 -2.14
C ILE A 51 2.75 -14.14 -3.40
N GLU A 52 3.67 -15.09 -3.63
CA GLU A 52 4.53 -15.09 -4.81
C GLU A 52 3.72 -15.18 -6.12
N ALA A 53 2.59 -15.90 -6.10
CA ALA A 53 1.67 -15.98 -7.24
C ALA A 53 0.93 -14.68 -7.59
N LEU A 54 1.01 -13.64 -6.74
CA LEU A 54 0.43 -12.32 -7.01
C LEU A 54 1.38 -11.39 -7.78
N ALA A 55 2.62 -11.80 -8.01
CA ALA A 55 3.63 -11.02 -8.73
C ALA A 55 4.09 -11.77 -9.99
N ASP A 56 4.51 -11.02 -11.00
CA ASP A 56 5.03 -11.61 -12.25
C ASP A 56 6.41 -12.24 -12.02
N VAL A 57 7.24 -11.58 -11.20
CA VAL A 57 8.60 -12.05 -10.87
C VAL A 57 8.83 -11.95 -9.36
N THR A 58 9.29 -13.05 -8.75
CA THR A 58 9.69 -13.06 -7.34
C THR A 58 11.20 -13.26 -7.23
N HIS A 59 11.82 -12.41 -6.39
CA HIS A 59 13.26 -12.45 -6.16
C HIS A 59 13.61 -13.05 -4.80
N ASN A 60 14.67 -13.83 -4.77
CA ASN A 60 15.27 -14.24 -3.50
C ASN A 60 15.94 -13.02 -2.83
N ILE A 61 15.62 -12.78 -1.57
CA ILE A 61 16.18 -11.66 -0.77
C ILE A 61 17.73 -11.67 -0.70
N ARG A 62 18.37 -12.83 -0.91
CA ARG A 62 19.83 -12.99 -0.88
C ARG A 62 20.48 -12.81 -2.24
N ASP A 63 19.71 -12.75 -3.31
CA ASP A 63 20.22 -12.62 -4.68
C ASP A 63 20.52 -11.14 -5.00
N ILE A 64 21.66 -10.67 -4.54
CA ILE A 64 22.14 -9.31 -4.83
C ILE A 64 22.56 -9.11 -6.30
N GLY A 65 22.59 -10.18 -7.10
CA GLY A 65 22.83 -10.14 -8.55
C GLY A 65 21.56 -10.04 -9.40
N ALA A 66 20.36 -10.02 -8.79
CA ALA A 66 19.10 -9.89 -9.51
C ALA A 66 19.02 -8.57 -10.31
N CYS A 67 18.24 -8.56 -11.38
CA CYS A 67 18.09 -7.38 -12.28
C CYS A 67 17.78 -6.08 -11.53
N VAL A 68 16.90 -6.13 -10.52
CA VAL A 68 16.50 -4.97 -9.69
C VAL A 68 17.63 -4.39 -8.84
N ALA A 69 18.77 -5.08 -8.72
CA ALA A 69 19.98 -4.59 -8.03
C ALA A 69 20.85 -3.69 -8.95
N SER A 70 20.50 -3.56 -10.22
CA SER A 70 21.24 -2.77 -11.22
C SER A 70 20.49 -1.50 -11.59
N GLY A 71 21.19 -0.37 -11.69
CA GLY A 71 20.63 0.89 -12.18
C GLY A 71 20.26 0.88 -13.66
N SER A 72 20.84 -0.03 -14.46
CA SER A 72 20.50 -0.18 -15.89
C SER A 72 19.15 -0.90 -16.11
N PHE A 73 18.62 -1.59 -15.10
CA PHE A 73 17.29 -2.16 -15.16
C PHE A 73 16.25 -1.06 -14.93
N GLU A 74 15.46 -0.76 -15.95
CA GLU A 74 14.46 0.30 -15.90
C GLU A 74 13.25 -0.13 -15.06
N THR A 75 12.82 0.76 -14.16
CA THR A 75 11.63 0.55 -13.33
C THR A 75 10.84 1.85 -13.20
N GLN A 76 9.52 1.74 -13.09
CA GLN A 76 8.62 2.87 -12.77
C GLN A 76 8.87 3.43 -11.37
N GLY A 77 9.32 2.58 -10.45
CA GLY A 77 9.61 2.91 -9.07
C GLY A 77 9.55 1.70 -8.16
N MET A 78 9.70 1.95 -6.86
CA MET A 78 9.64 0.93 -5.83
C MET A 78 8.80 1.40 -4.65
N VAL A 79 8.03 0.48 -4.08
CA VAL A 79 7.36 0.68 -2.79
C VAL A 79 7.77 -0.41 -1.82
N ILE A 80 8.06 -0.04 -0.58
CA ILE A 80 8.24 -0.98 0.54
C ILE A 80 7.03 -0.86 1.45
N VAL A 81 6.16 -1.89 1.45
CA VAL A 81 4.85 -1.88 2.11
C VAL A 81 4.52 -3.23 2.77
N PRO A 82 4.53 -3.29 4.09
CA PRO A 82 4.96 -2.26 5.03
C PRO A 82 6.50 -2.12 5.08
N CYS A 83 6.97 -0.94 5.51
CA CYS A 83 8.38 -0.67 5.77
C CYS A 83 8.65 -0.66 7.27
N SER A 84 9.43 -1.64 7.76
CA SER A 84 9.85 -1.68 9.16
C SER A 84 10.92 -0.63 9.48
N MET A 85 11.05 -0.25 10.76
CA MET A 85 12.06 0.70 11.18
C MET A 85 13.50 0.20 10.93
N LYS A 86 13.73 -1.13 10.96
CA LYS A 86 15.00 -1.72 10.52
C LYS A 86 15.28 -1.43 9.05
N THR A 87 14.31 -1.67 8.19
CA THR A 87 14.42 -1.42 6.74
C THR A 87 14.60 0.07 6.45
N LEU A 88 13.81 0.94 7.11
CA LEU A 88 13.98 2.38 7.03
C LEU A 88 15.40 2.84 7.42
N ALA A 89 15.92 2.33 8.54
CA ALA A 89 17.28 2.65 8.98
C ALA A 89 18.33 2.22 7.95
N SER A 90 18.19 1.02 7.37
CA SER A 90 19.08 0.54 6.32
C SER A 90 19.04 1.44 5.09
N VAL A 91 17.88 1.86 4.64
CA VAL A 91 17.71 2.78 3.50
C VAL A 91 18.31 4.14 3.82
N ALA A 92 18.00 4.70 4.99
CA ALA A 92 18.49 6.01 5.42
C ALA A 92 20.02 6.10 5.50
N HIS A 93 20.69 4.98 5.78
CA HIS A 93 22.16 4.91 5.89
C HIS A 93 22.83 4.23 4.69
N ALA A 94 22.10 4.00 3.58
CA ALA A 94 22.59 3.29 2.39
C ALA A 94 23.22 1.93 2.71
N PHE A 95 22.69 1.24 3.73
CA PHE A 95 23.16 -0.07 4.16
C PHE A 95 22.45 -1.17 3.38
N SER A 96 23.11 -1.65 2.33
CA SER A 96 22.55 -2.59 1.34
C SER A 96 23.00 -4.03 1.60
N ASP A 97 22.58 -4.63 2.73
CA ASP A 97 22.95 -5.97 3.16
C ASP A 97 22.15 -7.10 2.52
N ASN A 98 21.09 -6.75 1.77
CA ASN A 98 20.20 -7.68 1.08
C ASN A 98 19.59 -7.04 -0.17
N LEU A 99 18.91 -7.83 -0.99
CA LEU A 99 18.33 -7.37 -2.24
C LEU A 99 17.28 -6.25 -2.05
N LEU A 100 16.47 -6.30 -0.98
CA LEU A 100 15.44 -5.28 -0.74
C LEU A 100 16.08 -3.90 -0.53
N THR A 101 17.08 -3.82 0.35
CA THR A 101 17.78 -2.56 0.65
C THR A 101 18.68 -2.13 -0.50
N ARG A 102 19.28 -3.10 -1.26
CA ARG A 102 20.02 -2.80 -2.48
C ARG A 102 19.12 -2.21 -3.57
N ALA A 103 17.96 -2.78 -3.83
CA ALA A 103 17.00 -2.23 -4.80
C ALA A 103 16.54 -0.82 -4.41
N ALA A 104 16.28 -0.57 -3.12
CA ALA A 104 15.95 0.76 -2.63
C ALA A 104 17.09 1.77 -2.84
N ASP A 105 18.34 1.38 -2.58
CA ASP A 105 19.52 2.22 -2.85
C ASP A 105 19.65 2.53 -4.35
N VAL A 106 19.38 1.55 -5.22
CA VAL A 106 19.33 1.77 -6.67
C VAL A 106 18.27 2.79 -7.06
N MET A 107 17.06 2.72 -6.48
CA MET A 107 16.02 3.73 -6.76
C MET A 107 16.54 5.15 -6.43
N LEU A 108 17.15 5.32 -5.26
CA LEU A 108 17.63 6.63 -4.80
C LEU A 108 18.77 7.15 -5.68
N LYS A 109 19.80 6.33 -5.98
CA LYS A 109 20.93 6.77 -6.80
C LYS A 109 20.56 7.09 -8.22
N GLU A 110 19.53 6.41 -8.80
CA GLU A 110 18.99 6.65 -10.13
C GLU A 110 17.89 7.72 -10.16
N ARG A 111 17.62 8.37 -9.02
CA ARG A 111 16.57 9.40 -8.88
C ARG A 111 15.17 8.89 -9.26
N ARG A 112 14.91 7.61 -9.03
CA ARG A 112 13.60 6.97 -9.24
C ARG A 112 12.76 7.04 -7.98
N ARG A 113 11.45 6.88 -8.12
CA ARG A 113 10.52 6.91 -6.98
C ARG A 113 10.77 5.75 -6.04
N LEU A 114 10.97 6.07 -4.76
CA LEU A 114 10.99 5.11 -3.67
C LEU A 114 9.97 5.55 -2.62
N ILE A 115 8.95 4.71 -2.39
CA ILE A 115 7.92 4.94 -1.38
C ILE A 115 8.18 4.01 -0.20
N LEU A 116 8.29 4.56 1.00
CA LEU A 116 8.45 3.82 2.24
C LEU A 116 7.16 3.96 3.07
N VAL A 117 6.33 2.91 3.07
CA VAL A 117 5.11 2.84 3.90
C VAL A 117 5.53 2.46 5.32
N THR A 118 6.09 3.44 6.02
CA THR A 118 6.71 3.25 7.35
C THR A 118 5.65 3.00 8.41
N ARG A 119 5.76 1.86 9.13
CA ARG A 119 4.78 1.50 10.17
C ARG A 119 5.47 1.26 11.51
N GLU A 120 5.23 2.16 12.44
CA GLU A 120 5.65 2.09 13.84
C GLU A 120 4.85 3.07 14.70
N THR A 121 4.55 2.70 15.93
CA THR A 121 3.95 3.60 16.92
C THR A 121 4.22 3.10 18.35
N PRO A 122 4.62 3.96 19.31
CA PRO A 122 5.05 5.35 19.11
C PRO A 122 6.40 5.45 18.41
N LEU A 123 6.70 6.61 17.81
CA LEU A 123 8.01 6.87 17.20
C LEU A 123 9.01 7.39 18.22
N ASN A 124 10.24 6.89 18.15
CA ASN A 124 11.38 7.46 18.89
C ASN A 124 12.18 8.43 18.00
N LEU A 125 13.16 9.13 18.61
CA LEU A 125 13.97 10.12 17.90
C LEU A 125 14.79 9.50 16.75
N ALA A 126 15.28 8.27 16.88
CA ALA A 126 16.03 7.60 15.81
C ALA A 126 15.13 7.31 14.60
N HIS A 127 13.88 6.89 14.82
CA HIS A 127 12.90 6.71 13.75
C HIS A 127 12.67 8.00 12.98
N LEU A 128 12.43 9.11 13.70
CA LEU A 128 12.19 10.43 13.09
C LEU A 128 13.41 10.92 12.30
N ARG A 129 14.62 10.77 12.83
CA ARG A 129 15.86 11.13 12.13
C ARG A 129 16.06 10.31 10.86
N ASN A 130 15.80 8.99 10.90
CA ASN A 130 15.89 8.14 9.73
C ASN A 130 14.84 8.49 8.67
N MET A 131 13.61 8.85 9.07
CA MET A 131 12.59 9.35 8.14
C MET A 131 13.05 10.64 7.46
N THR A 132 13.58 11.59 8.24
CA THR A 132 14.11 12.85 7.70
C THR A 132 15.23 12.58 6.70
N GLN A 133 16.23 11.79 7.08
CA GLN A 133 17.38 11.47 6.22
C GLN A 133 16.94 10.75 4.93
N ALA A 134 16.05 9.76 5.01
CA ALA A 134 15.54 9.09 3.84
C ALA A 134 14.77 10.06 2.91
N CYS A 135 13.99 11.00 3.49
CA CYS A 135 13.27 12.03 2.74
C CYS A 135 14.23 13.00 2.04
N GLU A 136 15.30 13.44 2.71
CA GLU A 136 16.36 14.30 2.14
C GLU A 136 17.05 13.64 0.94
N MET A 137 17.21 12.31 0.98
CA MET A 137 17.75 11.53 -0.14
C MET A 137 16.77 11.33 -1.30
N GLY A 138 15.49 11.68 -1.13
CA GLY A 138 14.47 11.62 -2.16
C GLY A 138 13.45 10.49 -2.00
N ALA A 139 13.47 9.73 -0.90
CA ALA A 139 12.41 8.78 -0.60
C ALA A 139 11.11 9.48 -0.19
N ILE A 140 9.98 8.91 -0.54
CA ILE A 140 8.66 9.35 -0.09
C ILE A 140 8.30 8.57 1.18
N ILE A 141 8.22 9.26 2.31
CA ILE A 141 7.78 8.68 3.57
C ILE A 141 6.26 8.74 3.62
N MET A 142 5.61 7.57 3.65
CA MET A 142 4.15 7.43 3.63
C MET A 142 3.69 6.52 4.77
N PRO A 143 3.57 6.99 6.01
CA PRO A 143 2.94 6.21 7.07
C PRO A 143 1.48 5.85 6.66
N PRO A 144 0.99 4.64 6.98
CA PRO A 144 -0.35 4.21 6.59
C PRO A 144 -1.41 4.82 7.52
N VAL A 145 -1.57 6.13 7.44
CA VAL A 145 -2.53 6.90 8.25
C VAL A 145 -3.89 6.92 7.57
N PRO A 146 -4.99 6.52 8.25
CA PRO A 146 -6.33 6.57 7.69
C PRO A 146 -6.77 7.97 7.31
N ALA A 147 -7.39 8.12 6.15
CA ALA A 147 -7.97 9.37 5.67
C ALA A 147 -9.44 9.45 6.10
N PHE A 148 -9.70 9.89 7.31
CA PHE A 148 -11.07 9.94 7.88
C PHE A 148 -12.03 10.87 7.13
N TYR A 149 -11.53 11.84 6.37
CA TYR A 149 -12.35 12.73 5.54
C TYR A 149 -13.07 11.99 4.41
N THR A 150 -12.63 10.78 4.04
CA THR A 150 -13.30 9.92 3.06
C THR A 150 -14.49 9.15 3.67
N HIS A 151 -14.70 9.25 4.99
CA HIS A 151 -15.74 8.55 5.75
C HIS A 151 -15.78 7.03 5.52
N PRO A 152 -14.66 6.32 5.69
CA PRO A 152 -14.60 4.89 5.44
C PRO A 152 -15.56 4.13 6.37
N GLN A 153 -16.29 3.15 5.81
CA GLN A 153 -17.25 2.33 6.54
C GLN A 153 -16.68 0.96 6.90
N SER A 154 -15.49 0.63 6.40
CA SER A 154 -14.80 -0.64 6.66
C SER A 154 -13.29 -0.46 6.65
N LEU A 155 -12.57 -1.43 7.20
CA LEU A 155 -11.12 -1.48 7.11
C LEU A 155 -10.64 -1.61 5.66
N ASP A 156 -11.37 -2.37 4.83
CA ASP A 156 -11.03 -2.54 3.42
C ASP A 156 -11.01 -1.20 2.68
N GLN A 157 -11.99 -0.33 2.92
CA GLN A 157 -12.01 1.01 2.30
C GLN A 157 -10.82 1.88 2.73
N ILE A 158 -10.32 1.72 3.97
CA ILE A 158 -9.10 2.39 4.42
C ILE A 158 -7.89 1.85 3.65
N VAL A 159 -7.80 0.53 3.51
CA VAL A 159 -6.69 -0.11 2.78
C VAL A 159 -6.73 0.24 1.29
N ASP A 160 -7.90 0.19 0.66
CA ASP A 160 -8.07 0.59 -0.75
C ASP A 160 -7.65 2.03 -0.98
N HIS A 161 -8.02 2.94 -0.08
CA HIS A 161 -7.56 4.34 -0.17
C HIS A 161 -6.04 4.46 -0.09
N LEU A 162 -5.39 3.75 0.84
CA LEU A 162 -3.93 3.74 0.96
C LEU A 162 -3.26 3.17 -0.29
N VAL A 163 -3.80 2.07 -0.84
CA VAL A 163 -3.31 1.47 -2.10
C VAL A 163 -3.47 2.42 -3.27
N GLY A 164 -4.62 3.08 -3.42
CA GLY A 164 -4.83 4.11 -4.43
C GLY A 164 -3.80 5.24 -4.34
N ARG A 165 -3.48 5.71 -3.10
CA ARG A 165 -2.45 6.72 -2.89
C ARG A 165 -1.04 6.25 -3.25
N ILE A 166 -0.71 4.96 -3.02
CA ILE A 166 0.57 4.37 -3.46
C ILE A 166 0.64 4.37 -4.99
N LEU A 167 -0.43 3.95 -5.67
CA LEU A 167 -0.49 3.94 -7.14
C LEU A 167 -0.36 5.35 -7.73
N ASP A 168 -1.03 6.35 -7.15
CA ASP A 168 -0.87 7.76 -7.53
C ASP A 168 0.60 8.21 -7.44
N LEU A 169 1.27 7.89 -6.32
CA LEU A 169 2.67 8.26 -6.10
C LEU A 169 3.62 7.53 -7.07
N LEU A 170 3.29 6.30 -7.49
CA LEU A 170 4.01 5.56 -8.52
C LEU A 170 3.66 6.05 -9.94
N GLN A 171 2.67 6.94 -10.11
CA GLN A 171 2.12 7.37 -11.39
C GLN A 171 1.60 6.19 -12.24
N ILE A 172 0.95 5.24 -11.57
CA ILE A 172 0.23 4.14 -12.21
C ILE A 172 -1.25 4.53 -12.27
N GLU A 173 -1.79 4.60 -13.49
CA GLU A 173 -3.20 4.95 -13.68
C GLU A 173 -4.11 3.88 -13.09
N HIS A 174 -5.08 4.33 -12.31
CA HIS A 174 -6.14 3.49 -11.74
C HIS A 174 -7.44 4.29 -11.64
N HIS A 175 -8.58 3.70 -12.02
CA HIS A 175 -9.85 4.43 -12.07
C HIS A 175 -10.87 4.00 -11.00
N GLN A 176 -10.63 2.92 -10.26
CA GLN A 176 -11.64 2.29 -9.40
C GLN A 176 -11.19 1.99 -7.96
N ILE A 177 -9.90 2.16 -7.61
CA ILE A 177 -9.36 1.68 -6.32
C ILE A 177 -9.63 2.67 -5.19
N SER A 178 -9.63 3.97 -5.45
CA SER A 178 -9.99 4.98 -4.45
C SER A 178 -10.70 6.18 -5.06
N GLN A 179 -11.64 6.76 -4.31
CA GLN A 179 -12.28 8.00 -4.71
C GLN A 179 -11.31 9.17 -4.52
N ARG A 180 -11.15 9.98 -5.57
CA ARG A 180 -10.38 11.22 -5.47
C ARG A 180 -11.21 12.30 -4.78
N TRP A 181 -10.55 13.13 -3.98
CA TRP A 181 -11.18 14.29 -3.36
C TRP A 181 -11.55 15.33 -4.42
N SER A 182 -12.82 15.70 -4.49
CA SER A 182 -13.37 16.67 -5.45
C SER A 182 -13.73 18.02 -4.81
N GLY A 183 -13.44 18.20 -3.52
CA GLY A 183 -13.77 19.40 -2.76
C GLY A 183 -14.98 19.25 -1.84
N LEU A 184 -15.12 20.15 -0.86
CA LEU A 184 -16.18 20.07 0.15
C LEU A 184 -17.59 20.17 -0.45
N ALA A 185 -17.79 21.02 -1.45
CA ALA A 185 -19.12 21.22 -2.07
C ALA A 185 -19.65 19.94 -2.72
N ASP A 186 -18.79 19.23 -3.44
CA ASP A 186 -19.15 17.97 -4.10
C ASP A 186 -19.37 16.85 -3.09
N ASP A 187 -18.57 16.82 -2.02
CA ASP A 187 -18.70 15.84 -0.95
C ASP A 187 -20.04 15.98 -0.20
N PHE A 188 -20.43 17.22 0.15
CA PHE A 188 -21.74 17.51 0.75
C PHE A 188 -22.90 17.12 -0.17
N SER A 189 -22.79 17.39 -1.47
CA SER A 189 -23.81 17.03 -2.46
C SER A 189 -24.00 15.53 -2.59
N ARG A 190 -22.88 14.77 -2.64
CA ARG A 190 -22.90 13.30 -2.67
C ARG A 190 -23.54 12.71 -1.42
N ARG A 191 -23.18 13.21 -0.23
CA ARG A 191 -23.73 12.71 1.04
C ARG A 191 -25.22 12.93 1.12
N LYS A 192 -25.71 14.10 0.67
CA LYS A 192 -27.13 14.42 0.63
C LYS A 192 -27.88 13.44 -0.27
N SER A 193 -27.35 13.10 -1.42
CA SER A 193 -27.94 12.13 -2.34
C SER A 193 -27.94 10.69 -1.81
N LEU A 194 -26.83 10.26 -1.16
CA LEU A 194 -26.73 8.94 -0.54
C LEU A 194 -27.68 8.79 0.67
N GLY A 195 -27.80 9.83 1.50
CA GLY A 195 -28.73 9.86 2.63
C GLY A 195 -30.21 9.84 2.19
N ALA A 196 -30.56 10.51 1.09
CA ALA A 196 -31.89 10.48 0.51
C ALA A 196 -32.24 9.07 0.01
N ASN A 197 -31.33 8.42 -0.73
CA ASN A 197 -31.54 7.08 -1.24
C ASN A 197 -31.66 6.01 -0.13
N ALA A 198 -30.87 6.14 0.96
CA ALA A 198 -30.95 5.24 2.11
C ALA A 198 -32.29 5.35 2.84
N ASN A 199 -32.83 6.57 3.00
CA ASN A 199 -34.14 6.79 3.60
C ASN A 199 -35.30 6.27 2.71
N GLU A 200 -35.21 6.44 1.40
CA GLU A 200 -36.20 5.84 0.48
C GLU A 200 -36.17 4.30 0.50
N ALA A 201 -34.99 3.70 0.54
CA ALA A 201 -34.87 2.24 0.62
C ALA A 201 -35.44 1.70 1.95
N ASN A 202 -35.20 2.40 3.06
CA ASN A 202 -35.72 2.02 4.37
C ASN A 202 -37.26 2.16 4.44
N ASN A 203 -37.81 3.24 3.87
CA ASN A 203 -39.25 3.46 3.79
C ASN A 203 -39.95 2.40 2.91
N ARG A 204 -39.34 1.99 1.79
CA ARG A 204 -39.89 0.90 0.93
C ARG A 204 -39.85 -0.44 1.66
N SER A 205 -38.79 -0.73 2.42
CA SER A 205 -38.69 -1.97 3.22
C SER A 205 -39.71 -2.00 4.35
N GLN A 206 -39.99 -0.89 5.01
CA GLN A 206 -41.00 -0.78 6.06
C GLN A 206 -42.43 -0.89 5.48
N ALA A 207 -42.70 -0.26 4.34
CA ALA A 207 -44.01 -0.38 3.65
C ALA A 207 -44.29 -1.82 3.21
N ALA A 208 -43.26 -2.52 2.67
CA ALA A 208 -43.39 -3.93 2.28
C ALA A 208 -43.55 -4.91 3.46
N ALA A 209 -43.08 -4.52 4.66
CA ALA A 209 -43.23 -5.29 5.88
C ALA A 209 -44.67 -5.15 6.46
N ILE A 210 -45.30 -3.98 6.34
CA ILE A 210 -46.64 -3.71 6.80
C ILE A 210 -47.67 -4.46 5.92
N ASP A 211 -47.43 -4.56 4.62
CA ASP A 211 -48.33 -5.23 3.67
C ASP A 211 -48.31 -6.78 3.77
N ARG A 212 -47.35 -7.33 4.52
CA ARG A 212 -47.20 -8.78 4.77
C ARG A 212 -47.66 -9.25 6.16
N ALA A 213 -48.26 -8.38 6.96
CA ALA A 213 -48.79 -8.77 8.26
C ALA A 213 -50.11 -9.58 8.04
N PRO A 214 -50.22 -10.84 8.52
CA PRO A 214 -51.45 -11.62 8.37
C PRO A 214 -52.54 -11.04 9.28
N THR A 215 -53.70 -10.86 8.71
CA THR A 215 -54.98 -10.57 9.40
C THR A 215 -55.42 -11.76 10.23
#